data_446dff3930de3f6e7d3ff863db1afdcd
#
_entry.id   446dff3930de3f6e7d3ff863db1afdcd
#
_cell.length_a   1.000
_cell.length_b   1.000
_cell.length_c   1.000
_cell.angle_alpha   90.00
_cell.angle_beta   90.00
_cell.angle_gamma   90.00
#
_symmetry.space_group_name_H-M   'P 1'
#
loop_
_entity.id
_entity.type
_entity.pdbx_description
1 polymer ?
#
loop_
_entity_poly.entity_id
_entity_poly.type
_entity_poly.pdbx_seq_one_letter_code
_entity_poly.pdbx_strand_id
1 'polypeptide(L)'
;MSLQIQDLTVLLIEPSTTQSKIICQVLQEEGITKLDVLTSGQQVLDALSTSQPDLVISSMYFSDMNAIELLRIIRNQSVSQYINFMLISSETSFSKIDPIKQAGVLAVLPKPFDRRDFRTALKAARDTLEVSNLPLNSLDVDSLKGLIVDDSKTARRHIARMLSSCGIEHCLQAENGLEAIDLLHQENIDF
;
A
#
# COMPACT_ATOMS: atom_id res chain seq x y z
N MET A 1 17.68 8.10 -8.81
CA MET A 1 17.79 6.67 -9.20
C MET A 1 16.43 6.05 -8.98
N SER A 2 15.87 5.35 -9.96
CA SER A 2 14.57 4.67 -9.80
C SER A 2 14.77 3.44 -8.90
N LEU A 3 13.88 3.26 -7.94
CA LEU A 3 13.88 2.12 -7.01
C LEU A 3 13.59 0.83 -7.78
N GLN A 4 14.50 -0.14 -7.70
CA GLN A 4 14.28 -1.43 -8.35
C GLN A 4 13.65 -2.41 -7.34
N ILE A 5 12.82 -3.35 -7.81
CA ILE A 5 12.19 -4.37 -6.95
C ILE A 5 13.25 -5.13 -6.14
N GLN A 6 14.40 -5.39 -6.74
CA GLN A 6 15.53 -6.10 -6.11
C GLN A 6 16.20 -5.33 -4.96
N ASP A 7 15.96 -4.01 -4.86
CA ASP A 7 16.52 -3.19 -3.79
C ASP A 7 15.68 -3.22 -2.52
N LEU A 8 14.41 -3.68 -2.63
CA LEU A 8 13.46 -3.72 -1.53
C LEU A 8 13.93 -4.63 -0.40
N THR A 9 13.82 -4.10 0.82
CA THR A 9 13.95 -4.87 2.06
C THR A 9 12.57 -5.36 2.46
N VAL A 10 12.37 -6.68 2.47
CA VAL A 10 11.07 -7.29 2.71
C VAL A 10 11.08 -8.08 4.01
N LEU A 11 10.00 -7.94 4.76
CA LEU A 11 9.73 -8.72 5.95
C LEU A 11 8.49 -9.58 5.70
N LEU A 12 8.66 -10.89 5.67
CA LEU A 12 7.60 -11.87 5.43
C LEU A 12 7.13 -12.48 6.75
N ILE A 13 5.82 -12.46 7.00
CA ILE A 13 5.19 -13.13 8.14
C ILE A 13 4.31 -14.26 7.62
N GLU A 14 4.79 -15.48 7.74
CA GLU A 14 4.06 -16.68 7.32
C GLU A 14 4.39 -17.84 8.27
N PRO A 15 3.44 -18.25 9.14
CA PRO A 15 3.65 -19.34 10.09
C PRO A 15 3.83 -20.70 9.43
N SER A 16 3.27 -20.91 8.24
CA SER A 16 3.41 -22.17 7.51
C SER A 16 4.77 -22.24 6.80
N THR A 17 5.61 -23.17 7.24
CA THR A 17 6.93 -23.38 6.64
C THR A 17 6.87 -23.75 5.15
N THR A 18 5.84 -24.45 4.71
CA THR A 18 5.64 -24.79 3.30
C THR A 18 5.26 -23.58 2.49
N GLN A 19 4.31 -22.76 2.97
CA GLN A 19 3.89 -21.55 2.28
C GLN A 19 4.99 -20.49 2.29
N SER A 20 5.68 -20.33 3.40
CA SER A 20 6.84 -19.44 3.52
C SER A 20 7.89 -19.75 2.44
N LYS A 21 8.26 -21.03 2.25
CA LYS A 21 9.22 -21.44 1.20
C LYS A 21 8.73 -21.07 -0.20
N ILE A 22 7.44 -21.28 -0.50
CA ILE A 22 6.86 -20.93 -1.80
C ILE A 22 6.94 -19.42 -2.04
N ILE A 23 6.54 -18.63 -1.05
CA ILE A 23 6.57 -17.15 -1.15
C ILE A 23 8.02 -16.67 -1.28
N CYS A 24 8.95 -17.19 -0.47
CA CYS A 24 10.36 -16.85 -0.55
C CYS A 24 10.95 -17.17 -1.94
N GLN A 25 10.61 -18.31 -2.51
CA GLN A 25 11.06 -18.67 -3.85
C GLN A 25 10.57 -17.66 -4.89
N VAL A 26 9.29 -17.27 -4.85
CA VAL A 26 8.74 -16.26 -5.77
C VAL A 26 9.43 -14.90 -5.59
N LEU A 27 9.67 -14.47 -4.34
CA LEU A 27 10.38 -13.22 -4.04
C LEU A 27 11.82 -13.26 -4.59
N GLN A 28 12.55 -14.35 -4.39
CA GLN A 28 13.91 -14.53 -4.91
C GLN A 28 13.96 -14.54 -6.43
N GLU A 29 12.98 -15.16 -7.09
CA GLU A 29 12.86 -15.16 -8.57
C GLU A 29 12.55 -13.76 -9.13
N GLU A 30 11.94 -12.87 -8.34
CA GLU A 30 11.76 -11.44 -8.67
C GLU A 30 13.00 -10.59 -8.28
N GLY A 31 14.05 -11.21 -7.74
CA GLY A 31 15.33 -10.57 -7.43
C GLY A 31 15.44 -10.01 -6.01
N ILE A 32 14.44 -10.20 -5.14
CA ILE A 32 14.49 -9.74 -3.75
C ILE A 32 15.42 -10.67 -2.97
N THR A 33 16.51 -10.10 -2.47
CA THR A 33 17.55 -10.83 -1.69
C THR A 33 17.54 -10.41 -0.22
N LYS A 34 17.03 -9.23 0.11
CA LYS A 34 16.92 -8.72 1.48
C LYS A 34 15.56 -9.12 2.05
N LEU A 35 15.49 -10.33 2.58
CA LEU A 35 14.24 -10.95 3.03
C LEU A 35 14.43 -11.60 4.40
N ASP A 36 13.69 -11.13 5.38
CA ASP A 36 13.56 -11.74 6.69
C ASP A 36 12.22 -12.46 6.80
N VAL A 37 12.23 -13.66 7.39
CA VAL A 37 11.03 -14.48 7.55
C VAL A 37 10.73 -14.68 9.03
N LEU A 38 9.52 -14.28 9.42
CA LEU A 38 9.02 -14.34 10.78
C LEU A 38 7.73 -15.17 10.84
N THR A 39 7.37 -15.64 12.01
CA THR A 39 6.23 -16.54 12.21
C THR A 39 5.17 -16.00 13.16
N SER A 40 5.46 -14.88 13.86
CA SER A 40 4.54 -14.28 14.83
C SER A 40 4.51 -12.76 14.71
N GLY A 41 3.42 -12.15 15.18
CA GLY A 41 3.27 -10.71 15.17
C GLY A 41 4.27 -10.02 16.13
N GLN A 42 4.56 -10.62 17.28
CA GLN A 42 5.54 -10.07 18.21
C GLN A 42 6.94 -9.97 17.59
N GLN A 43 7.38 -11.00 16.86
CA GLN A 43 8.65 -10.95 16.14
C GLN A 43 8.72 -9.80 15.13
N VAL A 44 7.60 -9.46 14.50
CA VAL A 44 7.52 -8.30 13.59
C VAL A 44 7.70 -7.00 14.36
N LEU A 45 6.99 -6.82 15.48
CA LEU A 45 7.11 -5.61 16.29
C LEU A 45 8.53 -5.43 16.81
N ASP A 46 9.19 -6.50 17.21
CA ASP A 46 10.58 -6.48 17.65
C ASP A 46 11.52 -6.09 16.49
N ALA A 47 11.33 -6.67 15.30
CA ALA A 47 12.09 -6.34 14.10
C ALA A 47 11.90 -4.87 13.70
N LEU A 48 10.66 -4.35 13.72
CA LEU A 48 10.35 -2.96 13.39
C LEU A 48 10.93 -1.95 14.38
N SER A 49 11.25 -2.38 15.61
CA SER A 49 11.94 -1.52 16.59
C SER A 49 13.41 -1.25 16.24
N THR A 50 14.02 -2.10 15.44
CA THR A 50 15.44 -2.06 15.08
C THR A 50 15.71 -1.81 13.60
N SER A 51 14.74 -2.08 12.74
CA SER A 51 14.86 -1.94 11.28
C SER A 51 13.58 -1.39 10.66
N GLN A 52 13.71 -0.74 9.51
CA GLN A 52 12.58 -0.25 8.73
C GLN A 52 12.58 -0.96 7.38
N PRO A 53 11.83 -2.04 7.21
CA PRO A 53 11.66 -2.68 5.90
C PRO A 53 10.84 -1.79 4.97
N ASP A 54 11.09 -1.89 3.68
CA ASP A 54 10.32 -1.20 2.65
C ASP A 54 8.92 -1.78 2.49
N LEU A 55 8.78 -3.09 2.75
CA LEU A 55 7.53 -3.82 2.59
C LEU A 55 7.39 -4.93 3.63
N VAL A 56 6.24 -4.97 4.29
CA VAL A 56 5.81 -6.09 5.12
C VAL A 56 4.79 -6.92 4.34
N ILE A 57 5.08 -8.19 4.12
CA ILE A 57 4.16 -9.16 3.50
C ILE A 57 3.64 -10.09 4.60
N SER A 58 2.34 -10.20 4.75
CA SER A 58 1.74 -10.87 5.90
C SER A 58 0.66 -11.86 5.51
N SER A 59 0.66 -13.03 6.15
CA SER A 59 -0.52 -13.88 6.26
C SER A 59 -1.59 -13.22 7.10
N MET A 60 -2.81 -13.76 7.09
CA MET A 60 -3.94 -13.22 7.87
C MET A 60 -3.86 -13.59 9.36
N TYR A 61 -3.40 -14.80 9.69
CA TYR A 61 -3.43 -15.35 11.04
C TYR A 61 -2.08 -15.86 11.49
N PHE A 62 -1.70 -15.54 12.71
CA PHE A 62 -0.50 -16.02 13.42
C PHE A 62 -0.90 -16.72 14.72
N SER A 63 0.06 -17.22 15.45
CA SER A 63 -0.18 -17.89 16.73
C SER A 63 -0.57 -16.95 17.86
N ASP A 64 -0.09 -15.70 17.81
CA ASP A 64 -0.21 -14.70 18.87
C ASP A 64 -1.20 -13.57 18.55
N MET A 65 -1.46 -13.27 17.27
CA MET A 65 -2.40 -12.25 16.83
C MET A 65 -2.81 -12.46 15.38
N ASN A 66 -3.61 -11.57 14.82
CA ASN A 66 -3.93 -11.54 13.40
C ASN A 66 -3.37 -10.27 12.71
N ALA A 67 -3.42 -10.27 11.37
CA ALA A 67 -2.87 -9.16 10.58
C ALA A 67 -3.55 -7.81 10.86
N ILE A 68 -4.84 -7.80 11.22
CA ILE A 68 -5.57 -6.56 11.56
C ILE A 68 -5.03 -5.97 12.87
N GLU A 69 -4.85 -6.81 13.87
CA GLU A 69 -4.30 -6.40 15.18
C GLU A 69 -2.87 -5.89 15.02
N LEU A 70 -2.04 -6.64 14.31
CA LEU A 70 -0.67 -6.23 14.01
C LEU A 70 -0.63 -4.88 13.30
N LEU A 71 -1.43 -4.71 12.23
CA LEU A 71 -1.44 -3.48 11.45
C LEU A 71 -1.91 -2.28 12.29
N ARG A 72 -2.90 -2.46 13.17
CA ARG A 72 -3.33 -1.41 14.10
C ARG A 72 -2.21 -1.00 15.04
N ILE A 73 -1.46 -1.95 15.59
CA ILE A 73 -0.31 -1.65 16.45
C ILE A 73 0.75 -0.87 15.65
N ILE A 74 1.09 -1.32 14.45
CA ILE A 74 2.06 -0.66 13.57
C ILE A 74 1.63 0.78 13.25
N ARG A 75 0.36 0.99 12.87
CA ARG A 75 -0.16 2.34 12.52
C ARG A 75 -0.21 3.31 13.70
N ASN A 76 -0.27 2.81 14.93
CA ASN A 76 -0.23 3.62 16.13
C ASN A 76 1.19 3.99 16.60
N GLN A 77 2.21 3.43 15.97
CA GLN A 77 3.62 3.74 16.27
C GLN A 77 4.11 4.85 15.33
N SER A 78 4.66 5.92 15.88
CA SER A 78 5.11 7.10 15.10
C SER A 78 6.19 6.78 14.06
N VAL A 79 7.02 5.78 14.29
CA VAL A 79 8.14 5.41 13.41
C VAL A 79 7.72 4.50 12.27
N SER A 80 6.76 3.61 12.51
CA SER A 80 6.37 2.55 11.55
C SER A 80 5.02 2.78 10.88
N GLN A 81 4.33 3.89 11.18
CA GLN A 81 2.98 4.16 10.67
C GLN A 81 2.86 4.20 9.14
N TYR A 82 3.93 4.46 8.43
CA TYR A 82 3.96 4.57 6.96
C TYR A 82 4.51 3.33 6.25
N ILE A 83 4.84 2.26 6.99
CA ILE A 83 5.36 1.03 6.37
C ILE A 83 4.33 0.46 5.41
N ASN A 84 4.77 0.13 4.20
CA ASN A 84 3.92 -0.54 3.21
C ASN A 84 3.60 -1.95 3.69
N PHE A 85 2.32 -2.29 3.65
CA PHE A 85 1.83 -3.57 4.15
C PHE A 85 1.00 -4.26 3.06
N MET A 86 1.37 -5.49 2.72
CA MET A 86 0.64 -6.35 1.79
C MET A 86 0.11 -7.58 2.54
N LEU A 87 -1.17 -7.88 2.33
CA LEU A 87 -1.77 -9.08 2.88
C LEU A 87 -1.82 -10.19 1.84
N ILE A 88 -1.44 -11.42 2.22
CA ILE A 88 -1.67 -12.64 1.45
C ILE A 88 -2.68 -13.51 2.21
N SER A 89 -3.87 -13.72 1.67
CA SER A 89 -4.95 -14.39 2.40
C SER A 89 -5.84 -15.27 1.52
N SER A 90 -6.28 -16.40 2.06
CA SER A 90 -7.39 -17.19 1.51
C SER A 90 -8.78 -16.66 1.91
N GLU A 91 -8.82 -15.64 2.76
CA GLU A 91 -10.08 -15.01 3.16
C GLU A 91 -10.63 -14.18 2.01
N THR A 92 -11.87 -14.43 1.64
CA THR A 92 -12.60 -13.72 0.58
C THR A 92 -13.78 -12.92 1.12
N SER A 93 -14.08 -13.06 2.40
CA SER A 93 -15.18 -12.36 3.04
C SER A 93 -14.90 -10.86 3.11
N PHE A 94 -15.78 -10.06 2.51
CA PHE A 94 -15.68 -8.61 2.51
C PHE A 94 -15.56 -8.04 3.93
N SER A 95 -16.39 -8.53 4.87
CA SER A 95 -16.40 -8.07 6.26
C SER A 95 -15.08 -8.23 7.00
N LYS A 96 -14.23 -9.18 6.56
CA LYS A 96 -12.91 -9.41 7.16
C LYS A 96 -11.77 -8.68 6.41
N ILE A 97 -11.94 -8.47 5.11
CA ILE A 97 -10.92 -7.80 4.28
C ILE A 97 -11.07 -6.28 4.33
N ASP A 98 -12.29 -5.77 4.41
CA ASP A 98 -12.56 -4.34 4.40
C ASP A 98 -11.85 -3.57 5.53
N PRO A 99 -11.85 -4.03 6.81
CA PRO A 99 -11.10 -3.36 7.87
C PRO A 99 -9.59 -3.27 7.60
N ILE A 100 -9.03 -4.26 6.89
CA ILE A 100 -7.61 -4.26 6.52
C ILE A 100 -7.35 -3.23 5.43
N LYS A 101 -8.21 -3.16 4.42
CA LYS A 101 -8.11 -2.14 3.37
C LYS A 101 -8.22 -0.73 3.95
N GLN A 102 -9.16 -0.51 4.86
CA GLN A 102 -9.32 0.77 5.56
C GLN A 102 -8.12 1.13 6.45
N ALA A 103 -7.40 0.15 6.97
CA ALA A 103 -6.17 0.36 7.73
C ALA A 103 -4.95 0.71 6.84
N GLY A 104 -5.15 0.90 5.52
CA GLY A 104 -4.12 1.37 4.61
C GLY A 104 -3.13 0.28 4.20
N VAL A 105 -3.64 -0.92 3.86
CA VAL A 105 -2.80 -1.91 3.16
C VAL A 105 -2.66 -1.52 1.70
N LEU A 106 -1.46 -1.71 1.20
CA LEU A 106 -1.12 -1.43 -0.19
C LEU A 106 -1.80 -2.37 -1.17
N ALA A 107 -1.85 -3.66 -0.83
CA ALA A 107 -2.46 -4.70 -1.64
C ALA A 107 -2.96 -5.87 -0.79
N VAL A 108 -3.99 -6.54 -1.30
CA VAL A 108 -4.46 -7.83 -0.79
C VAL A 108 -4.31 -8.84 -1.92
N LEU A 109 -3.46 -9.85 -1.72
CA LEU A 109 -3.24 -10.93 -2.67
C LEU A 109 -4.03 -12.17 -2.23
N PRO A 110 -5.09 -12.58 -2.96
CA PRO A 110 -5.87 -13.74 -2.60
C PRO A 110 -5.10 -15.04 -2.89
N LYS A 111 -5.26 -16.04 -2.04
CA LYS A 111 -4.78 -17.42 -2.28
C LYS A 111 -5.89 -18.23 -2.96
N PRO A 112 -5.59 -19.07 -3.99
CA PRO A 112 -4.29 -19.26 -4.60
C PRO A 112 -3.92 -18.08 -5.52
N PHE A 113 -2.65 -17.73 -5.57
CA PHE A 113 -2.10 -16.72 -6.47
C PHE A 113 -1.05 -17.32 -7.39
N ASP A 114 -0.89 -16.76 -8.56
CA ASP A 114 0.19 -17.10 -9.48
C ASP A 114 1.34 -16.06 -9.38
N ARG A 115 2.43 -16.34 -10.12
CA ARG A 115 3.58 -15.43 -10.16
C ARG A 115 3.26 -14.05 -10.74
N ARG A 116 2.29 -13.96 -11.66
CA ARG A 116 1.90 -12.68 -12.29
C ARG A 116 1.17 -11.80 -11.29
N ASP A 117 0.26 -12.40 -10.53
CA ASP A 117 -0.48 -11.70 -9.47
C ASP A 117 0.49 -11.12 -8.45
N PHE A 118 1.45 -11.93 -8.02
CA PHE A 118 2.46 -11.53 -7.05
C PHE A 118 3.34 -10.39 -7.57
N ARG A 119 3.81 -10.51 -8.82
CA ARG A 119 4.61 -9.47 -9.48
C ARG A 119 3.84 -8.16 -9.61
N THR A 120 2.54 -8.22 -9.93
CA THR A 120 1.69 -7.03 -10.02
C THR A 120 1.58 -6.33 -8.68
N ALA A 121 1.40 -7.09 -7.59
CA ALA A 121 1.36 -6.55 -6.24
C ALA A 121 2.70 -5.92 -5.81
N LEU A 122 3.83 -6.56 -6.14
CA LEU A 122 5.16 -6.00 -5.87
C LEU A 122 5.44 -4.72 -6.66
N LYS A 123 4.99 -4.64 -7.91
CA LYS A 123 5.10 -3.40 -8.70
C LYS A 123 4.32 -2.27 -8.06
N ALA A 124 3.09 -2.51 -7.64
CA ALA A 124 2.29 -1.51 -6.94
C ALA A 124 2.98 -1.03 -5.66
N ALA A 125 3.63 -1.94 -4.91
CA ALA A 125 4.43 -1.60 -3.74
C ALA A 125 5.60 -0.67 -4.09
N ARG A 126 6.38 -1.03 -5.11
CA ARG A 126 7.50 -0.22 -5.57
C ARG A 126 7.05 1.17 -6.04
N ASP A 127 5.99 1.23 -6.84
CA ASP A 127 5.50 2.50 -7.40
C ASP A 127 5.04 3.45 -6.29
N THR A 128 4.41 2.93 -5.25
CA THR A 128 4.04 3.71 -4.05
C THR A 128 5.28 4.21 -3.29
N LEU A 129 6.32 3.37 -3.15
CA LEU A 129 7.58 3.76 -2.52
C LEU A 129 8.32 4.83 -3.32
N GLU A 130 8.32 4.74 -4.65
CA GLU A 130 8.92 5.77 -5.50
C GLU A 130 8.26 7.13 -5.29
N VAL A 131 6.93 7.18 -5.25
CA VAL A 131 6.17 8.40 -4.98
C VAL A 131 6.48 8.96 -3.59
N SER A 132 6.55 8.10 -2.57
CA SER A 132 6.86 8.52 -1.19
C SER A 132 8.29 9.05 -1.02
N ASN A 133 9.22 8.66 -1.89
CA ASN A 133 10.62 9.08 -1.87
C ASN A 133 10.89 10.28 -2.80
N LEU A 134 9.91 10.75 -3.56
CA LEU A 134 10.08 12.00 -4.31
C LEU A 134 10.20 13.15 -3.31
N PRO A 135 11.25 13.97 -3.37
CA PRO A 135 11.33 15.16 -2.55
C PRO A 135 10.15 16.06 -2.95
N LEU A 136 9.19 16.25 -2.04
CA LEU A 136 8.04 17.14 -2.25
C LEU A 136 8.45 18.54 -2.72
N ASN A 137 9.67 18.96 -2.39
CA ASN A 137 10.26 20.23 -2.84
C ASN A 137 10.62 20.26 -4.35
N SER A 138 10.54 19.15 -5.07
CA SER A 138 10.81 19.09 -6.53
C SER A 138 9.54 19.03 -7.37
N LEU A 139 8.38 18.82 -6.75
CA LEU A 139 7.09 18.93 -7.42
C LEU A 139 6.62 20.39 -7.29
N ASP A 140 6.38 21.02 -8.42
CA ASP A 140 5.66 22.28 -8.47
C ASP A 140 4.18 22.00 -8.16
N VAL A 141 3.89 21.88 -6.86
CA VAL A 141 2.58 21.47 -6.34
C VAL A 141 1.52 22.46 -6.77
N ASP A 142 1.90 23.73 -6.95
CA ASP A 142 1.02 24.80 -7.39
C ASP A 142 0.55 24.63 -8.84
N SER A 143 1.28 23.87 -9.65
CA SER A 143 0.93 23.57 -11.04
C SER A 143 0.05 22.34 -11.23
N LEU A 144 -0.08 21.50 -10.19
CA LEU A 144 -0.82 20.23 -10.29
C LEU A 144 -2.33 20.47 -10.39
N LYS A 145 -2.95 19.80 -11.37
CA LYS A 145 -4.42 19.78 -11.56
C LYS A 145 -4.98 18.41 -11.18
N GLY A 146 -5.84 18.37 -10.15
CA GLY A 146 -6.54 17.17 -9.70
C GLY A 146 -7.98 17.10 -10.18
N LEU A 147 -8.54 15.89 -10.30
CA LEU A 147 -9.96 15.65 -10.51
C LEU A 147 -10.54 14.84 -9.36
N ILE A 148 -11.54 15.42 -8.69
CA ILE A 148 -12.25 14.78 -7.58
C ILE A 148 -13.59 14.27 -8.12
N VAL A 149 -13.80 12.95 -8.07
CA VAL A 149 -15.04 12.31 -8.52
C VAL A 149 -15.73 11.64 -7.34
N ASP A 150 -16.91 12.16 -6.95
CA ASP A 150 -17.70 11.62 -5.85
C ASP A 150 -19.14 12.16 -5.99
N ASP A 151 -20.15 11.34 -5.71
CA ASP A 151 -21.56 11.75 -5.80
C ASP A 151 -21.97 12.71 -4.69
N SER A 152 -21.25 12.69 -3.55
CA SER A 152 -21.48 13.57 -2.41
C SER A 152 -20.76 14.91 -2.57
N LYS A 153 -21.51 15.98 -2.74
CA LYS A 153 -20.97 17.35 -2.77
C LYS A 153 -20.17 17.71 -1.50
N THR A 154 -20.55 17.13 -0.35
CA THR A 154 -19.86 17.35 0.92
C THR A 154 -18.50 16.67 0.93
N ALA A 155 -18.42 15.43 0.41
CA ALA A 155 -17.18 14.68 0.27
C ALA A 155 -16.23 15.41 -0.69
N ARG A 156 -16.69 15.83 -1.87
CA ARG A 156 -15.87 16.61 -2.83
C ARG A 156 -15.27 17.85 -2.19
N ARG A 157 -16.07 18.62 -1.44
CA ARG A 157 -15.58 19.82 -0.74
C ARG A 157 -14.57 19.50 0.35
N HIS A 158 -14.74 18.38 1.05
CA HIS A 158 -13.80 17.96 2.08
C HIS A 158 -12.45 17.58 1.47
N ILE A 159 -12.47 16.77 0.42
CA ILE A 159 -11.27 16.37 -0.32
C ILE A 159 -10.56 17.59 -0.91
N ALA A 160 -11.30 18.50 -1.55
CA ALA A 160 -10.72 19.73 -2.11
C ALA A 160 -10.02 20.59 -1.05
N ARG A 161 -10.58 20.72 0.16
CA ARG A 161 -9.93 21.42 1.27
C ARG A 161 -8.66 20.74 1.75
N MET A 162 -8.67 19.40 1.82
CA MET A 162 -7.48 18.62 2.19
C MET A 162 -6.36 18.81 1.16
N LEU A 163 -6.68 18.75 -0.14
CA LEU A 163 -5.70 18.97 -1.21
C LEU A 163 -5.16 20.40 -1.18
N SER A 164 -6.02 21.40 -0.97
CA SER A 164 -5.61 22.80 -0.80
C SER A 164 -4.67 22.98 0.40
N SER A 165 -4.92 22.27 1.53
CA SER A 165 -4.00 22.33 2.68
C SER A 165 -2.63 21.68 2.41
N CYS A 166 -2.54 20.86 1.35
CA CYS A 166 -1.29 20.29 0.85
C CYS A 166 -0.63 21.13 -0.26
N GLY A 167 -1.21 22.30 -0.59
CA GLY A 167 -0.71 23.20 -1.63
C GLY A 167 -1.31 22.96 -3.02
N ILE A 168 -2.20 21.98 -3.20
CA ILE A 168 -2.84 21.69 -4.49
C ILE A 168 -4.14 22.50 -4.60
N GLU A 169 -4.09 23.62 -5.31
CA GLU A 169 -5.23 24.54 -5.40
C GLU A 169 -6.14 24.28 -6.61
N HIS A 170 -5.62 23.65 -7.66
CA HIS A 170 -6.33 23.40 -8.91
C HIS A 170 -7.01 22.04 -8.92
N CYS A 171 -8.23 21.97 -8.33
CA CYS A 171 -9.02 20.74 -8.31
C CYS A 171 -10.36 20.92 -9.03
N LEU A 172 -10.57 20.20 -10.11
CA LEU A 172 -11.86 20.04 -10.76
C LEU A 172 -12.71 19.02 -9.99
N GLN A 173 -14.04 19.15 -10.12
CA GLN A 173 -14.97 18.29 -9.40
C GLN A 173 -16.00 17.72 -10.37
N ALA A 174 -16.26 16.42 -10.28
CA ALA A 174 -17.31 15.72 -11.00
C ALA A 174 -18.19 14.95 -10.01
N GLU A 175 -19.49 14.89 -10.26
CA GLU A 175 -20.42 14.15 -9.41
C GLU A 175 -20.66 12.70 -9.88
N ASN A 176 -20.20 12.37 -11.08
CA ASN A 176 -20.31 11.03 -11.65
C ASN A 176 -19.22 10.77 -12.69
N GLY A 177 -19.12 9.51 -13.14
CA GLY A 177 -18.10 9.10 -14.09
C GLY A 177 -18.24 9.71 -15.48
N LEU A 178 -19.45 10.04 -15.94
CA LEU A 178 -19.66 10.67 -17.25
C LEU A 178 -19.10 12.08 -17.25
N GLU A 179 -19.44 12.87 -16.24
CA GLU A 179 -18.90 14.22 -16.05
C GLU A 179 -17.38 14.21 -15.92
N ALA A 180 -16.83 13.21 -15.21
CA ALA A 180 -15.39 13.03 -15.10
C ALA A 180 -14.72 12.78 -16.47
N ILE A 181 -15.31 11.93 -17.31
CA ILE A 181 -14.80 11.65 -18.66
C ILE A 181 -14.83 12.90 -19.53
N ASP A 182 -15.89 13.68 -19.44
CA ASP A 182 -16.02 14.93 -20.20
C ASP A 182 -14.93 15.94 -19.80
N LEU A 183 -14.65 16.06 -18.49
CA LEU A 183 -13.57 16.90 -17.98
C LEU A 183 -12.18 16.41 -18.41
N LEU A 184 -11.95 15.10 -18.39
CA LEU A 184 -10.69 14.50 -18.86
C LEU A 184 -10.42 14.72 -20.35
N HIS A 185 -11.48 14.90 -21.17
CA HIS A 185 -11.31 15.22 -22.58
C HIS A 185 -11.05 16.72 -22.84
N GLN A 186 -11.40 17.59 -21.90
CA GLN A 186 -11.31 19.04 -22.06
C GLN A 186 -10.07 19.64 -21.37
N GLU A 187 -9.62 19.01 -20.31
CA GLU A 187 -8.56 19.52 -19.46
C GLU A 187 -7.43 18.50 -19.29
N ASN A 188 -6.21 18.99 -19.21
CA ASN A 188 -5.07 18.17 -18.80
C ASN A 188 -5.10 18.03 -17.29
N ILE A 189 -5.33 16.82 -16.81
CA ILE A 189 -5.44 16.49 -15.39
C ILE A 189 -4.28 15.57 -15.03
N ASP A 190 -3.60 15.85 -13.93
CA ASP A 190 -2.40 15.14 -13.52
C ASP A 190 -2.75 13.92 -12.64
N PHE A 191 -3.87 13.99 -11.84
CA PHE A 191 -4.33 12.89 -10.97
C PHE A 191 -5.84 12.99 -10.64
#